data_36e9175ceaddf923e19989789e645030
#
_entry.id   36e9175ceaddf923e19989789e645030
#
_cell.length_a   1.000
_cell.length_b   1.000
_cell.length_c   1.000
_cell.angle_alpha   90.00
_cell.angle_beta   90.00
_cell.angle_gamma   90.00
#
_symmetry.space_group_name_H-M   'P 1'
#
loop_
_entity.id
_entity.type
_entity.pdbx_description
1 polymer ?
#
loop_
_entity_poly.entity_id
_entity_poly.type
_entity_poly.pdbx_seq_one_letter_code
_entity_poly.pdbx_strand_id
1 'polypeptide(L)'
;MKPHFPKALLSASIVLSMFATSALAQTGPVFEEVIVTAEKRSESLQDLSQAVTALTVADVEDRQLTSFVDLSAIAPGVNVAKNEGFKTVITIRGIGNEANQNAIANPSVSYHLDGVYIASPFALQTDFLDLEQIEVLRGPQGTLFGQNSTGGAINVITMDPDFEEFSGTADFSLGQYKGVRARASINLPLSDTLAARVSLLRNNREGFTENVSNGQDLDDADSLSARVKLLWQASDNVTVKLGAQLFDESVNGQAQKGIYDPTPGARRLAQDSRSAYELTSEMYSATVEWDLPAFTVKSITSYQSDDIRVLRDNDRHDPTTLPPFFLLQSYFDPETNDQTTTTQEFNLISSEPAFGKLDWVAGVFYLDTEVDIAITERLDFGFDGTFDPFTVEDIVTFGPADAGFISNSKPERESMSVYGQGTLALTD
;
A
#
# COMPACT_ATOMS: atom_id res chain seq x y z
N MET A 1 37.63 -19.03 69.56
CA MET A 1 37.49 -17.61 69.18
C MET A 1 36.23 -17.46 68.33
N LYS A 2 35.19 -16.87 68.86
CA LYS A 2 33.95 -16.57 68.10
C LYS A 2 34.04 -15.11 67.62
N PRO A 3 33.77 -14.79 66.34
CA PRO A 3 33.79 -13.40 65.93
C PRO A 3 32.49 -12.71 66.37
N HIS A 4 32.61 -11.63 67.13
CA HIS A 4 31.55 -10.70 67.46
C HIS A 4 31.34 -9.74 66.30
N PHE A 5 30.22 -9.84 65.56
CA PHE A 5 29.75 -8.82 64.63
C PHE A 5 29.05 -7.67 65.43
N PRO A 6 29.34 -6.42 65.19
CA PRO A 6 28.72 -5.31 65.91
C PRO A 6 27.26 -5.14 65.45
N LYS A 7 26.32 -5.25 66.40
CA LYS A 7 24.87 -5.12 66.22
C LYS A 7 24.44 -3.72 65.72
N ALA A 8 25.34 -2.73 65.66
CA ALA A 8 25.06 -1.37 65.21
C ALA A 8 24.94 -1.24 63.69
N LEU A 9 25.52 -2.14 62.90
CA LEU A 9 25.44 -2.09 61.40
C LEU A 9 24.14 -2.67 60.85
N LEU A 10 23.45 -3.54 61.62
CA LEU A 10 22.15 -4.10 61.17
C LEU A 10 21.00 -3.11 61.31
N SER A 11 21.10 -2.16 62.27
CA SER A 11 20.04 -1.16 62.51
C SER A 11 20.05 -0.03 61.47
N ALA A 12 21.23 0.30 60.93
CA ALA A 12 21.38 1.35 59.91
C ALA A 12 20.86 0.90 58.51
N SER A 13 20.97 -0.41 58.22
CA SER A 13 20.49 -0.97 56.93
C SER A 13 18.96 -1.08 56.86
N ILE A 14 18.29 -1.24 57.99
CA ILE A 14 16.81 -1.34 58.05
C ILE A 14 16.15 0.05 57.91
N VAL A 15 16.77 1.11 58.44
CA VAL A 15 16.27 2.46 58.36
C VAL A 15 16.43 3.04 56.94
N LEU A 16 17.49 2.67 56.22
CA LEU A 16 17.74 3.13 54.87
C LEU A 16 16.81 2.43 53.83
N SER A 17 16.32 1.24 54.12
CA SER A 17 15.35 0.52 53.26
C SER A 17 13.90 1.02 53.39
N MET A 18 13.56 1.76 54.45
CA MET A 18 12.22 2.34 54.63
C MET A 18 12.01 3.67 53.91
N PHE A 19 13.08 4.35 53.48
CA PHE A 19 12.95 5.59 52.66
C PHE A 19 13.01 5.38 51.15
N ALA A 20 13.29 4.18 50.68
CA ALA A 20 13.38 3.87 49.24
C ALA A 20 12.04 3.45 48.59
N THR A 21 10.94 3.38 49.35
CA THR A 21 9.64 2.91 48.82
C THR A 21 8.63 4.00 48.46
N SER A 22 9.01 5.26 48.53
CA SER A 22 8.11 6.39 48.22
C SER A 22 8.31 7.06 46.86
N ALA A 23 9.06 6.51 45.95
CA ALA A 23 9.37 7.10 44.64
C ALA A 23 8.98 6.21 43.42
N LEU A 24 8.12 5.21 43.63
CA LEU A 24 7.36 4.64 42.52
C LEU A 24 6.07 5.45 42.41
N ALA A 25 6.17 6.69 41.91
CA ALA A 25 5.05 7.33 41.28
C ALA A 25 4.56 6.35 40.21
N GLN A 26 3.38 5.78 40.38
CA GLN A 26 2.64 5.12 39.32
C GLN A 26 2.50 6.16 38.19
N THR A 27 3.38 6.11 37.21
CA THR A 27 3.01 6.53 35.88
C THR A 27 1.94 5.52 35.46
N GLY A 28 0.67 5.86 35.70
CA GLY A 28 -0.43 5.16 35.04
C GLY A 28 -0.10 5.12 33.56
N PRO A 29 -0.67 4.17 32.82
CA PRO A 29 -0.51 4.17 31.37
C PRO A 29 -0.94 5.56 30.90
N VAL A 30 -0.02 6.34 30.38
CA VAL A 30 -0.34 7.53 29.60
C VAL A 30 -0.99 6.96 28.37
N PHE A 31 -2.33 7.01 28.29
CA PHE A 31 -3.01 6.74 27.06
C PHE A 31 -2.64 7.86 26.12
N GLU A 32 -1.75 7.56 25.19
CA GLU A 32 -1.42 8.46 24.13
C GLU A 32 -2.68 8.66 23.29
N GLU A 33 -3.13 9.88 23.15
CA GLU A 33 -4.31 10.21 22.36
C GLU A 33 -3.95 10.01 20.90
N VAL A 34 -4.65 9.08 20.23
CA VAL A 34 -4.43 8.81 18.81
C VAL A 34 -5.25 9.83 18.02
N ILE A 35 -4.56 10.72 17.32
CA ILE A 35 -5.16 11.68 16.40
C ILE A 35 -5.26 11.01 15.02
N VAL A 36 -6.37 11.18 14.35
CA VAL A 36 -6.65 10.65 13.01
C VAL A 36 -7.17 11.75 12.08
N THR A 37 -7.03 11.50 10.78
CA THR A 37 -7.48 12.42 9.72
C THR A 37 -8.68 11.87 8.94
N ALA A 38 -9.38 10.92 9.54
CA ALA A 38 -10.48 10.14 8.95
C ALA A 38 -11.66 11.00 8.43
N GLU A 39 -11.88 12.20 8.98
CA GLU A 39 -12.89 13.15 8.52
C GLU A 39 -12.27 14.35 7.76
N LYS A 40 -11.06 14.18 7.18
CA LYS A 40 -10.25 15.26 6.55
C LYS A 40 -9.92 16.41 7.50
N ARG A 41 -10.07 16.16 8.79
CA ARG A 41 -9.69 17.03 9.93
C ARG A 41 -8.93 16.18 10.94
N SER A 42 -8.02 16.81 11.68
CA SER A 42 -7.33 16.14 12.79
C SER A 42 -8.27 16.08 13.98
N GLU A 43 -8.72 14.88 14.35
CA GLU A 43 -9.64 14.62 15.46
C GLU A 43 -9.15 13.44 16.29
N SER A 44 -9.56 13.40 17.57
CA SER A 44 -9.31 12.24 18.41
C SER A 44 -10.05 11.00 17.89
N LEU A 45 -9.37 9.86 17.82
CA LEU A 45 -9.99 8.59 17.44
C LEU A 45 -11.23 8.27 18.29
N GLN A 46 -11.28 8.74 19.54
CA GLN A 46 -12.38 8.48 20.48
C GLN A 46 -13.63 9.32 20.16
N ASP A 47 -13.46 10.45 19.49
CA ASP A 47 -14.57 11.38 19.19
C ASP A 47 -15.24 11.07 17.85
N LEU A 48 -14.64 10.17 17.05
CA LEU A 48 -15.18 9.78 15.76
C LEU A 48 -16.45 8.93 15.90
N SER A 49 -17.47 9.28 15.13
CA SER A 49 -18.70 8.49 15.01
C SER A 49 -18.53 7.21 14.16
N GLN A 50 -17.41 7.06 13.49
CA GLN A 50 -17.11 5.99 12.52
C GLN A 50 -16.23 4.91 13.15
N ALA A 51 -16.32 3.68 12.59
CA ALA A 51 -15.47 2.56 13.01
C ALA A 51 -14.11 2.66 12.33
N VAL A 52 -13.16 3.32 12.95
CA VAL A 52 -11.78 3.48 12.49
C VAL A 52 -10.84 2.56 13.27
N THR A 53 -9.83 2.02 12.60
CA THR A 53 -8.66 1.40 13.22
C THR A 53 -7.45 2.22 12.78
N ALA A 54 -6.79 2.86 13.72
CA ALA A 54 -5.54 3.56 13.49
C ALA A 54 -4.38 2.69 13.96
N LEU A 55 -3.36 2.55 13.13
CA LEU A 55 -2.11 1.86 13.42
C LEU A 55 -1.00 2.90 13.41
N THR A 56 -0.38 3.11 14.55
CA THR A 56 0.73 4.06 14.71
C THR A 56 2.04 3.49 14.19
N VAL A 57 3.10 4.32 14.10
CA VAL A 57 4.47 3.86 13.81
C VAL A 57 4.87 2.70 14.72
N ALA A 58 4.61 2.81 16.03
CA ALA A 58 4.93 1.77 16.99
C ALA A 58 4.21 0.45 16.68
N ASP A 59 2.92 0.50 16.30
CA ASP A 59 2.19 -0.70 15.87
C ASP A 59 2.79 -1.34 14.62
N VAL A 60 3.20 -0.51 13.65
CA VAL A 60 3.82 -0.96 12.39
C VAL A 60 5.17 -1.63 12.66
N GLU A 61 6.00 -1.03 13.53
CA GLU A 61 7.34 -1.53 13.85
C GLU A 61 7.30 -2.76 14.75
N ASP A 62 6.54 -2.74 15.85
CA ASP A 62 6.42 -3.84 16.80
C ASP A 62 5.85 -5.11 16.15
N ARG A 63 4.96 -4.95 15.19
CA ARG A 63 4.34 -6.06 14.46
C ARG A 63 5.04 -6.40 13.16
N GLN A 64 6.11 -5.65 12.82
CA GLN A 64 6.89 -5.83 11.58
C GLN A 64 6.01 -5.82 10.32
N LEU A 65 5.08 -4.85 10.23
CA LEU A 65 4.24 -4.70 9.05
C LEU A 65 5.07 -4.16 7.90
N THR A 66 5.07 -4.86 6.80
CA THR A 66 5.90 -4.52 5.65
C THR A 66 5.11 -4.13 4.42
N SER A 67 3.85 -4.58 4.35
CA SER A 67 2.99 -4.40 3.18
C SER A 67 1.50 -4.41 3.56
N PHE A 68 0.64 -4.09 2.61
CA PHE A 68 -0.81 -4.15 2.78
C PHE A 68 -1.34 -5.54 3.17
N VAL A 69 -0.68 -6.62 2.72
CA VAL A 69 -1.11 -7.99 3.04
C VAL A 69 -1.11 -8.23 4.56
N ASP A 70 -0.18 -7.60 5.27
CA ASP A 70 -0.04 -7.73 6.72
C ASP A 70 -1.24 -7.14 7.48
N LEU A 71 -1.98 -6.19 6.88
CA LEU A 71 -3.19 -5.60 7.48
C LEU A 71 -4.29 -6.64 7.75
N SER A 72 -4.33 -7.71 6.97
CA SER A 72 -5.28 -8.81 7.18
C SER A 72 -5.17 -9.47 8.56
N ALA A 73 -3.99 -9.45 9.16
CA ALA A 73 -3.75 -10.04 10.46
C ALA A 73 -4.11 -9.11 11.63
N ILE A 74 -4.27 -7.80 11.38
CA ILE A 74 -4.31 -6.79 12.44
C ILE A 74 -5.60 -5.98 12.42
N ALA A 75 -6.09 -5.63 11.23
CA ALA A 75 -7.30 -4.82 11.09
C ALA A 75 -8.55 -5.72 11.00
N PRO A 76 -9.43 -5.74 12.02
CA PRO A 76 -10.59 -6.63 12.03
C PRO A 76 -11.50 -6.41 10.82
N GLY A 77 -11.81 -7.49 10.10
CA GLY A 77 -12.69 -7.47 8.92
C GLY A 77 -12.03 -6.98 7.64
N VAL A 78 -10.73 -6.67 7.66
CA VAL A 78 -9.92 -6.43 6.47
C VAL A 78 -9.32 -7.74 5.99
N ASN A 79 -9.44 -8.00 4.70
CA ASN A 79 -8.70 -9.07 4.04
C ASN A 79 -8.01 -8.49 2.81
N VAL A 80 -6.72 -8.74 2.72
CA VAL A 80 -5.90 -8.34 1.58
C VAL A 80 -5.32 -9.59 0.94
N ALA A 81 -5.57 -9.76 -0.33
CA ALA A 81 -5.09 -10.89 -1.10
C ALA A 81 -4.41 -10.42 -2.38
N LYS A 82 -3.39 -11.13 -2.79
CA LYS A 82 -2.84 -10.97 -4.14
C LYS A 82 -3.62 -11.88 -5.09
N ASN A 83 -4.30 -11.28 -6.04
CA ASN A 83 -5.01 -12.01 -7.06
C ASN A 83 -4.09 -12.20 -8.28
N GLU A 84 -4.04 -13.42 -8.80
CA GLU A 84 -3.15 -13.83 -9.89
C GLU A 84 -1.67 -13.46 -9.69
N GLY A 85 -1.28 -13.17 -8.43
CA GLY A 85 0.09 -12.88 -8.06
C GLY A 85 0.53 -11.43 -8.26
N PHE A 86 -0.25 -10.59 -8.95
CA PHE A 86 0.17 -9.24 -9.32
C PHE A 86 -0.85 -8.12 -9.04
N LYS A 87 -2.09 -8.45 -8.70
CA LYS A 87 -3.10 -7.46 -8.28
C LYS A 87 -3.38 -7.57 -6.79
N THR A 88 -3.31 -6.47 -6.08
CA THR A 88 -3.72 -6.42 -4.68
C THR A 88 -5.21 -6.12 -4.60
N VAL A 89 -5.95 -7.03 -3.99
CA VAL A 89 -7.39 -6.90 -3.74
C VAL A 89 -7.62 -6.71 -2.26
N ILE A 90 -8.27 -5.62 -1.91
CA ILE A 90 -8.64 -5.30 -0.53
C ILE A 90 -10.14 -5.46 -0.37
N THR A 91 -10.55 -6.22 0.65
CA THR A 91 -11.94 -6.34 1.06
C THR A 91 -12.11 -5.91 2.50
N ILE A 92 -13.17 -5.17 2.80
CA ILE A 92 -13.55 -4.79 4.17
C ILE A 92 -14.94 -5.34 4.44
N ARG A 93 -15.07 -6.18 5.49
CA ARG A 93 -16.33 -6.85 5.84
C ARG A 93 -16.95 -7.64 4.67
N GLY A 94 -16.11 -8.22 3.82
CA GLY A 94 -16.52 -8.98 2.65
C GLY A 94 -16.92 -8.13 1.44
N ILE A 95 -16.84 -6.80 1.52
CA ILE A 95 -17.07 -5.91 0.38
C ILE A 95 -15.73 -5.60 -0.27
N GLY A 96 -15.58 -6.01 -1.52
CA GLY A 96 -14.39 -5.82 -2.36
C GLY A 96 -14.73 -6.07 -3.81
N ASN A 97 -13.81 -5.79 -4.71
CA ASN A 97 -13.96 -6.07 -6.13
C ASN A 97 -12.73 -6.83 -6.63
N GLU A 98 -12.96 -8.01 -7.18
CA GLU A 98 -11.92 -8.90 -7.74
C GLU A 98 -11.94 -8.94 -9.27
N ALA A 99 -12.44 -7.90 -9.94
CA ALA A 99 -12.54 -7.90 -11.40
C ALA A 99 -11.16 -7.98 -12.07
N ASN A 100 -10.69 -9.20 -12.29
CA ASN A 100 -9.35 -9.51 -12.76
C ASN A 100 -9.05 -9.07 -14.18
N GLN A 101 -10.07 -9.05 -15.04
CA GLN A 101 -9.92 -8.82 -16.48
C GLN A 101 -10.43 -7.46 -16.92
N ASN A 102 -10.82 -6.60 -15.98
CA ASN A 102 -11.29 -5.25 -16.29
C ASN A 102 -10.39 -4.23 -15.66
N ALA A 103 -9.51 -3.66 -16.43
CA ALA A 103 -8.53 -2.67 -15.97
C ALA A 103 -9.15 -1.37 -15.45
N ILE A 104 -10.42 -1.09 -15.83
CA ILE A 104 -11.16 0.06 -15.31
C ILE A 104 -12.15 -0.34 -14.20
N ALA A 105 -12.13 -1.60 -13.75
CA ALA A 105 -12.97 -2.02 -12.64
C ALA A 105 -12.62 -1.26 -11.39
N ASN A 106 -13.59 -0.56 -10.86
CA ASN A 106 -13.42 0.22 -9.64
C ASN A 106 -13.30 -0.70 -8.42
N PRO A 107 -12.30 -0.52 -7.55
CA PRO A 107 -12.27 -1.18 -6.26
C PRO A 107 -13.47 -0.74 -5.41
N SER A 108 -13.82 -1.51 -4.39
CA SER A 108 -14.87 -1.14 -3.43
C SER A 108 -14.29 -0.54 -2.14
N VAL A 109 -12.99 -0.56 -2.00
CA VAL A 109 -12.23 0.07 -0.91
C VAL A 109 -11.30 1.08 -1.54
N SER A 110 -11.45 2.35 -1.16
CA SER A 110 -10.55 3.41 -1.64
C SER A 110 -9.23 3.38 -0.89
N TYR A 111 -8.17 3.74 -1.58
CA TYR A 111 -6.85 3.88 -1.00
C TYR A 111 -6.33 5.31 -1.20
N HIS A 112 -5.79 5.87 -0.12
CA HIS A 112 -5.20 7.21 -0.13
C HIS A 112 -3.80 7.17 0.47
N LEU A 113 -2.88 7.92 -0.10
CA LEU A 113 -1.53 8.14 0.40
C LEU A 113 -1.30 9.64 0.57
N ASP A 114 -1.05 10.10 1.81
CA ASP A 114 -0.94 11.51 2.17
C ASP A 114 -2.13 12.37 1.64
N GLY A 115 -3.32 11.79 1.64
CA GLY A 115 -4.55 12.42 1.13
C GLY A 115 -4.76 12.30 -0.39
N VAL A 116 -3.77 11.84 -1.15
CA VAL A 116 -3.90 11.59 -2.59
C VAL A 116 -4.65 10.28 -2.82
N TYR A 117 -5.71 10.30 -3.61
CA TYR A 117 -6.39 9.09 -4.05
C TYR A 117 -5.52 8.30 -5.03
N ILE A 118 -5.30 7.02 -4.76
CA ILE A 118 -4.55 6.10 -5.62
C ILE A 118 -5.51 5.30 -6.47
N ALA A 119 -5.46 5.54 -7.78
CA ALA A 119 -6.41 4.96 -8.73
C ALA A 119 -6.03 3.54 -9.18
N SER A 120 -4.72 3.25 -9.24
CA SER A 120 -4.20 1.98 -9.73
C SER A 120 -4.21 0.91 -8.64
N PRO A 121 -4.84 -0.27 -8.85
CA PRO A 121 -4.76 -1.38 -7.91
C PRO A 121 -3.36 -2.02 -7.85
N PHE A 122 -2.51 -1.73 -8.81
CA PHE A 122 -1.13 -2.22 -8.87
C PHE A 122 -0.22 -1.40 -7.95
N ALA A 123 -0.44 -0.09 -7.84
CA ALA A 123 0.31 0.77 -6.91
C ALA A 123 0.14 0.35 -5.43
N LEU A 124 -0.85 -0.51 -5.10
CA LEU A 124 -1.03 -1.09 -3.77
C LEU A 124 -0.02 -2.20 -3.43
N GLN A 125 0.87 -2.56 -4.34
CA GLN A 125 1.91 -3.55 -4.07
C GLN A 125 3.15 -2.96 -3.41
N THR A 126 3.19 -1.62 -3.27
CA THR A 126 4.32 -0.93 -2.67
C THR A 126 4.56 -1.36 -1.22
N ASP A 127 5.82 -1.53 -0.87
CA ASP A 127 6.25 -1.74 0.51
C ASP A 127 5.97 -0.51 1.38
N PHE A 128 5.69 -0.73 2.66
CA PHE A 128 5.55 0.35 3.63
C PHE A 128 6.90 1.04 3.87
N LEU A 129 6.98 2.30 3.47
CA LEU A 129 8.17 3.14 3.58
C LEU A 129 7.87 4.38 4.41
N ASP A 130 8.56 4.52 5.55
CA ASP A 130 8.58 5.75 6.36
C ASP A 130 7.17 6.27 6.71
N LEU A 131 6.38 5.38 7.32
CA LEU A 131 5.00 5.65 7.69
C LEU A 131 4.93 6.42 9.02
N GLU A 132 3.94 7.28 9.12
CA GLU A 132 3.49 7.88 10.38
C GLU A 132 2.30 7.08 10.94
N GLN A 133 1.31 6.80 10.08
CA GLN A 133 0.08 6.15 10.50
C GLN A 133 -0.61 5.45 9.34
N ILE A 134 -1.39 4.40 9.67
CA ILE A 134 -2.36 3.78 8.74
C ILE A 134 -3.73 3.85 9.39
N GLU A 135 -4.69 4.44 8.70
CA GLU A 135 -6.08 4.52 9.12
C GLU A 135 -6.95 3.61 8.25
N VAL A 136 -7.72 2.73 8.88
CA VAL A 136 -8.66 1.84 8.20
C VAL A 136 -10.08 2.20 8.62
N LEU A 137 -10.81 2.82 7.70
CA LEU A 137 -12.19 3.24 7.88
C LEU A 137 -13.13 2.16 7.36
N ARG A 138 -13.99 1.62 8.20
CA ARG A 138 -14.85 0.49 7.89
C ARG A 138 -16.29 0.90 7.66
N GLY A 139 -16.82 0.59 6.50
CA GLY A 139 -18.15 0.96 6.04
C GLY A 139 -18.10 2.07 5.00
N PRO A 140 -19.25 2.46 4.41
CA PRO A 140 -19.29 3.43 3.32
C PRO A 140 -18.69 4.78 3.69
N GLN A 141 -17.73 5.23 2.88
CA GLN A 141 -16.99 6.49 3.05
C GLN A 141 -17.14 7.43 1.84
N GLY A 142 -18.20 7.25 1.04
CA GLY A 142 -18.37 7.97 -0.22
C GLY A 142 -18.42 9.50 -0.12
N THR A 143 -18.77 10.05 1.04
CA THR A 143 -18.86 11.51 1.24
C THR A 143 -17.47 12.16 1.24
N LEU A 144 -16.54 11.65 2.02
CA LEU A 144 -15.23 12.29 2.23
C LEU A 144 -14.10 11.67 1.42
N PHE A 145 -14.16 10.36 1.19
CA PHE A 145 -13.17 9.61 0.44
C PHE A 145 -13.58 9.35 -1.02
N GLY A 146 -14.77 9.84 -1.39
CA GLY A 146 -15.24 9.86 -2.76
C GLY A 146 -15.56 8.48 -3.33
N GLN A 147 -15.24 8.32 -4.62
CA GLN A 147 -15.51 7.08 -5.35
C GLN A 147 -14.78 5.87 -4.75
N ASN A 148 -15.31 4.67 -5.04
CA ASN A 148 -14.66 3.40 -4.69
C ASN A 148 -14.54 3.11 -3.19
N SER A 149 -15.35 3.77 -2.34
CA SER A 149 -15.30 3.65 -0.88
C SER A 149 -16.57 3.06 -0.27
N THR A 150 -17.26 2.18 -0.98
CA THR A 150 -18.49 1.52 -0.49
C THR A 150 -18.23 0.51 0.63
N GLY A 151 -17.09 -0.18 0.61
CA GLY A 151 -16.65 -1.09 1.66
C GLY A 151 -15.90 -0.37 2.79
N GLY A 152 -15.25 0.73 2.45
CA GLY A 152 -14.41 1.51 3.36
C GLY A 152 -13.32 2.28 2.64
N ALA A 153 -12.40 2.83 3.42
CA ALA A 153 -11.21 3.51 2.95
C ALA A 153 -9.98 3.11 3.76
N ILE A 154 -8.83 3.08 3.12
CA ILE A 154 -7.53 3.00 3.78
C ILE A 154 -6.78 4.28 3.48
N ASN A 155 -6.39 5.01 4.53
CA ASN A 155 -5.59 6.21 4.43
C ASN A 155 -4.22 5.94 5.05
N VAL A 156 -3.16 6.07 4.27
CA VAL A 156 -1.78 5.90 4.70
C VAL A 156 -1.15 7.27 4.76
N ILE A 157 -0.60 7.58 5.91
CA ILE A 157 0.08 8.84 6.19
C ILE A 157 1.55 8.53 6.36
N THR A 158 2.40 9.25 5.65
CA THR A 158 3.86 9.11 5.72
C THR A 158 4.45 10.24 6.50
N MET A 159 5.60 9.99 7.14
CA MET A 159 6.29 10.99 7.94
C MET A 159 6.57 12.25 7.13
N ASP A 160 6.18 13.39 7.68
CA ASP A 160 6.50 14.70 7.11
C ASP A 160 7.93 15.14 7.47
N PRO A 161 8.54 16.04 6.69
CA PRO A 161 9.74 16.74 7.09
C PRO A 161 9.50 17.60 8.35
N ASP A 162 10.53 17.75 9.16
CA ASP A 162 10.53 18.54 10.38
C ASP A 162 11.57 19.65 10.31
N PHE A 163 11.24 20.84 10.81
CA PHE A 163 12.12 22.01 10.83
C PHE A 163 13.11 22.00 12.00
N GLU A 164 12.86 21.20 13.05
CA GLU A 164 13.55 21.32 14.34
C GLU A 164 14.96 20.74 14.29
N GLU A 165 15.11 19.48 13.87
CA GLU A 165 16.40 18.82 13.94
C GLU A 165 16.72 17.89 12.77
N PHE A 166 18.02 17.78 12.49
CA PHE A 166 18.52 16.72 11.63
C PHE A 166 18.36 15.38 12.35
N SER A 167 17.60 14.48 11.75
CA SER A 167 17.36 13.15 12.29
C SER A 167 17.36 12.11 11.19
N GLY A 168 17.46 10.86 11.56
CA GLY A 168 17.38 9.77 10.59
C GLY A 168 17.32 8.41 11.24
N THR A 169 16.78 7.47 10.51
CA THR A 169 16.68 6.06 10.87
C THR A 169 17.30 5.21 9.77
N ALA A 170 17.90 4.10 10.15
CA ALA A 170 18.35 3.08 9.20
C ALA A 170 18.17 1.72 9.85
N ASP A 171 17.58 0.79 9.11
CA ASP A 171 17.49 -0.60 9.50
C ASP A 171 17.96 -1.51 8.38
N PHE A 172 18.48 -2.66 8.78
CA PHE A 172 19.00 -3.65 7.88
C PHE A 172 18.67 -5.05 8.40
N SER A 173 18.03 -5.85 7.57
CA SER A 173 17.60 -7.19 7.92
C SER A 173 18.13 -8.22 6.92
N LEU A 174 18.56 -9.37 7.46
CA LEU A 174 18.96 -10.54 6.68
C LEU A 174 17.97 -11.67 6.94
N GLY A 175 17.55 -12.34 5.89
CA GLY A 175 16.56 -13.40 5.96
C GLY A 175 16.99 -14.69 5.24
N GLN A 176 16.10 -15.67 5.24
CA GLN A 176 16.23 -16.88 4.45
C GLN A 176 16.21 -16.54 2.95
N TYR A 177 16.67 -17.49 2.11
CA TYR A 177 16.73 -17.33 0.65
C TYR A 177 17.54 -16.08 0.24
N LYS A 178 18.65 -15.84 0.94
CA LYS A 178 19.53 -14.67 0.75
C LYS A 178 18.77 -13.33 0.85
N GLY A 179 17.68 -13.32 1.61
CA GLY A 179 16.86 -12.12 1.79
C GLY A 179 17.66 -10.98 2.42
N VAL A 180 17.57 -9.82 1.81
CA VAL A 180 18.17 -8.56 2.27
C VAL A 180 17.10 -7.49 2.20
N ARG A 181 16.83 -6.83 3.33
CA ARG A 181 15.98 -5.65 3.39
C ARG A 181 16.77 -4.52 4.05
N ALA A 182 16.88 -3.39 3.38
CA ALA A 182 17.57 -2.20 3.86
C ALA A 182 16.66 -0.99 3.71
N ARG A 183 16.42 -0.28 4.80
CA ARG A 183 15.60 0.94 4.86
C ARG A 183 16.40 2.05 5.50
N ALA A 184 16.27 3.26 4.97
CA ALA A 184 16.85 4.46 5.56
C ALA A 184 15.94 5.66 5.29
N SER A 185 15.81 6.53 6.29
CA SER A 185 15.10 7.81 6.18
C SER A 185 15.93 8.90 6.87
N ILE A 186 15.97 10.07 6.25
CA ILE A 186 16.73 11.23 6.75
C ILE A 186 15.84 12.46 6.69
N ASN A 187 15.74 13.18 7.80
CA ASN A 187 15.14 14.50 7.91
C ASN A 187 16.21 15.58 7.82
N LEU A 188 16.01 16.56 6.99
CA LEU A 188 16.96 17.64 6.68
C LEU A 188 16.27 18.99 6.87
N PRO A 189 16.40 19.65 8.04
CA PRO A 189 16.04 21.05 8.20
C PRO A 189 16.98 21.90 7.33
N LEU A 190 16.44 22.57 6.32
CA LEU A 190 17.21 23.41 5.40
C LEU A 190 17.23 24.86 5.84
N SER A 191 16.15 25.29 6.51
CA SER A 191 16.01 26.58 7.18
C SER A 191 14.88 26.49 8.22
N ASP A 192 14.61 27.57 8.93
CA ASP A 192 13.48 27.68 9.89
C ASP A 192 12.10 27.50 9.23
N THR A 193 12.02 27.56 7.88
CA THR A 193 10.78 27.49 7.12
C THR A 193 10.80 26.47 5.99
N LEU A 194 11.92 25.77 5.78
CA LEU A 194 12.07 24.77 4.72
C LEU A 194 12.75 23.53 5.27
N ALA A 195 12.12 22.39 5.12
CA ALA A 195 12.68 21.08 5.46
C ALA A 195 12.47 20.08 4.34
N ALA A 196 13.32 19.08 4.26
CA ALA A 196 13.22 17.96 3.34
C ALA A 196 13.34 16.63 4.08
N ARG A 197 12.65 15.61 3.57
CA ARG A 197 12.78 14.23 4.05
C ARG A 197 13.00 13.31 2.87
N VAL A 198 14.00 12.43 2.99
CA VAL A 198 14.35 11.45 1.96
C VAL A 198 14.30 10.07 2.58
N SER A 199 13.58 9.15 1.93
CA SER A 199 13.39 7.78 2.42
C SER A 199 13.63 6.80 1.29
N LEU A 200 14.35 5.70 1.60
CA LEU A 200 14.72 4.64 0.66
C LEU A 200 14.46 3.27 1.28
N LEU A 201 13.97 2.34 0.49
CA LEU A 201 13.83 0.94 0.86
C LEU A 201 14.25 0.05 -0.31
N ARG A 202 15.16 -0.87 -0.06
CA ARG A 202 15.53 -1.97 -0.96
C ARG A 202 15.11 -3.28 -0.33
N ASN A 203 14.39 -4.10 -1.06
CA ASN A 203 13.99 -5.44 -0.65
C ASN A 203 14.38 -6.43 -1.73
N ASN A 204 15.21 -7.41 -1.39
CA ASN A 204 15.67 -8.45 -2.32
C ASN A 204 15.69 -9.80 -1.62
N ARG A 205 15.19 -10.84 -2.31
CA ARG A 205 15.17 -12.23 -1.82
C ARG A 205 15.06 -13.19 -2.98
N GLU A 206 15.84 -14.27 -2.98
CA GLU A 206 15.67 -15.36 -3.95
C GLU A 206 14.31 -16.05 -3.78
N GLY A 207 13.78 -16.60 -4.86
CA GLY A 207 12.56 -17.39 -4.86
C GLY A 207 12.69 -18.64 -4.00
N PHE A 208 11.56 -19.12 -3.48
CA PHE A 208 11.52 -20.30 -2.62
C PHE A 208 10.59 -21.41 -3.14
N THR A 209 9.96 -21.20 -4.28
CA THR A 209 9.14 -22.20 -4.96
C THR A 209 9.75 -22.53 -6.31
N GLU A 210 10.17 -23.78 -6.50
CA GLU A 210 10.82 -24.28 -7.70
C GLU A 210 9.77 -24.63 -8.76
N ASN A 211 9.88 -24.07 -9.95
CA ASN A 211 9.24 -24.60 -11.14
C ASN A 211 10.15 -25.68 -11.77
N VAL A 212 9.76 -26.94 -11.62
CA VAL A 212 10.61 -28.08 -12.02
C VAL A 212 10.70 -28.27 -13.53
N SER A 213 9.79 -27.69 -14.31
CA SER A 213 9.76 -27.82 -15.77
C SER A 213 10.80 -26.91 -16.44
N ASN A 214 10.98 -25.69 -15.94
CA ASN A 214 11.87 -24.71 -16.56
C ASN A 214 12.99 -24.20 -15.64
N GLY A 215 13.03 -24.65 -14.37
CA GLY A 215 14.07 -24.30 -13.40
C GLY A 215 13.99 -22.88 -12.86
N GLN A 216 12.84 -22.21 -12.96
CA GLN A 216 12.62 -20.88 -12.43
C GLN A 216 12.25 -20.97 -10.95
N ASP A 217 12.86 -20.12 -10.12
CA ASP A 217 12.47 -19.95 -8.72
C ASP A 217 11.44 -18.81 -8.62
N LEU A 218 10.24 -19.13 -8.16
CA LEU A 218 9.10 -18.22 -7.97
C LEU A 218 9.00 -17.77 -6.50
N ASP A 219 8.11 -16.81 -6.22
CA ASP A 219 7.97 -16.19 -4.90
C ASP A 219 9.23 -15.43 -4.46
N ASP A 220 9.97 -14.88 -5.38
CA ASP A 220 11.11 -14.00 -5.14
C ASP A 220 10.64 -12.58 -4.73
N ALA A 221 11.56 -11.72 -4.40
CA ALA A 221 11.33 -10.30 -4.16
C ALA A 221 12.52 -9.51 -4.70
N ASP A 222 12.25 -8.47 -5.46
CA ASP A 222 13.23 -7.51 -5.93
C ASP A 222 12.54 -6.17 -6.15
N SER A 223 12.57 -5.30 -5.13
CA SER A 223 11.93 -3.99 -5.18
C SER A 223 12.80 -2.86 -4.64
N LEU A 224 12.58 -1.68 -5.17
CA LEU A 224 13.15 -0.41 -4.72
C LEU A 224 12.03 0.60 -4.52
N SER A 225 11.95 1.18 -3.33
CA SER A 225 11.07 2.32 -3.04
C SER A 225 11.91 3.54 -2.67
N ALA A 226 11.55 4.69 -3.22
CA ALA A 226 12.16 5.96 -2.88
C ALA A 226 11.10 7.03 -2.69
N ARG A 227 11.26 7.89 -1.70
CA ARG A 227 10.38 9.04 -1.46
C ARG A 227 11.19 10.26 -1.08
N VAL A 228 10.78 11.42 -1.64
CA VAL A 228 11.28 12.73 -1.25
C VAL A 228 10.09 13.61 -0.93
N LYS A 229 10.10 14.23 0.24
CA LYS A 229 9.11 15.23 0.65
C LYS A 229 9.80 16.55 0.96
N LEU A 230 9.16 17.65 0.59
CA LEU A 230 9.55 19.01 0.98
C LEU A 230 8.39 19.64 1.76
N LEU A 231 8.70 20.25 2.87
CA LEU A 231 7.78 21.07 3.67
C LEU A 231 8.28 22.50 3.64
N TRP A 232 7.45 23.43 3.21
CA TRP A 232 7.76 24.84 3.15
C TRP A 232 6.67 25.68 3.82
N GLN A 233 7.03 26.37 4.88
CA GLN A 233 6.20 27.40 5.52
C GLN A 233 6.39 28.70 4.73
N ALA A 234 5.58 28.92 3.69
CA ALA A 234 5.71 30.05 2.77
C ALA A 234 5.39 31.40 3.43
N SER A 235 4.50 31.37 4.42
CA SER A 235 4.18 32.49 5.32
C SER A 235 3.58 31.95 6.62
N ASP A 236 3.27 32.81 7.59
CA ASP A 236 2.69 32.41 8.89
C ASP A 236 1.37 31.60 8.74
N ASN A 237 0.69 31.71 7.61
CA ASN A 237 -0.59 31.07 7.34
C ASN A 237 -0.64 30.26 6.04
N VAL A 238 0.49 30.01 5.38
CA VAL A 238 0.56 29.21 4.14
C VAL A 238 1.62 28.16 4.26
N THR A 239 1.21 26.90 4.20
CA THR A 239 2.08 25.72 4.20
C THR A 239 2.00 25.02 2.84
N VAL A 240 3.15 24.64 2.30
CA VAL A 240 3.27 23.90 1.04
C VAL A 240 4.02 22.60 1.29
N LYS A 241 3.43 21.49 0.88
CA LYS A 241 4.06 20.16 0.90
C LYS A 241 4.20 19.68 -0.53
N LEU A 242 5.41 19.29 -0.93
CA LEU A 242 5.66 18.63 -2.22
C LEU A 242 6.15 17.22 -1.96
N GLY A 243 5.64 16.26 -2.73
CA GLY A 243 6.00 14.84 -2.65
C GLY A 243 6.38 14.28 -4.01
N ALA A 244 7.40 13.43 -4.02
CA ALA A 244 7.73 12.57 -5.15
C ALA A 244 8.03 11.17 -4.62
N GLN A 245 7.38 10.16 -5.19
CA GLN A 245 7.57 8.76 -4.87
C GLN A 245 7.84 7.95 -6.11
N LEU A 246 8.77 7.02 -6.00
CA LEU A 246 9.08 6.00 -6.99
C LEU A 246 8.99 4.62 -6.32
N PHE A 247 8.40 3.68 -7.01
CA PHE A 247 8.44 2.25 -6.71
C PHE A 247 8.78 1.48 -7.98
N ASP A 248 9.74 0.57 -7.87
CA ASP A 248 10.15 -0.31 -8.96
C ASP A 248 10.24 -1.74 -8.43
N GLU A 249 9.61 -2.69 -9.11
CA GLU A 249 9.62 -4.12 -8.78
C GLU A 249 9.85 -4.95 -10.04
N SER A 250 10.76 -5.92 -9.98
CA SER A 250 11.01 -6.87 -11.05
C SER A 250 11.23 -8.27 -10.47
N VAL A 251 10.22 -9.13 -10.59
CA VAL A 251 10.19 -10.46 -9.96
C VAL A 251 9.71 -11.54 -10.93
N ASN A 252 9.99 -12.80 -10.60
CA ASN A 252 9.44 -13.95 -11.31
C ASN A 252 7.95 -14.20 -11.01
N GLY A 253 7.38 -13.47 -10.03
CA GLY A 253 5.98 -13.57 -9.65
C GLY A 253 5.68 -14.69 -8.66
N GLN A 254 4.42 -14.74 -8.22
CA GLN A 254 3.97 -15.71 -7.23
C GLN A 254 3.74 -17.08 -7.85
N ALA A 255 4.15 -18.10 -7.12
CA ALA A 255 3.86 -19.48 -7.46
C ALA A 255 2.35 -19.79 -7.34
N GLN A 256 1.77 -20.26 -8.41
CA GLN A 256 0.37 -20.68 -8.46
C GLN A 256 0.28 -22.11 -8.95
N LYS A 257 0.21 -23.05 -8.03
CA LYS A 257 0.13 -24.48 -8.34
C LYS A 257 -1.28 -24.88 -8.77
N GLY A 258 -1.40 -25.44 -9.96
CA GLY A 258 -2.65 -26.02 -10.44
C GLY A 258 -3.14 -27.18 -9.55
N ILE A 259 -4.46 -27.33 -9.39
CA ILE A 259 -5.05 -28.38 -8.52
C ILE A 259 -4.75 -29.80 -9.03
N TYR A 260 -4.44 -29.94 -10.32
CA TYR A 260 -4.11 -31.22 -10.97
C TYR A 260 -2.60 -31.43 -11.12
N ASP A 261 -1.76 -30.46 -10.73
CA ASP A 261 -0.31 -30.58 -10.80
C ASP A 261 0.17 -31.70 -9.86
N PRO A 262 0.73 -32.80 -10.40
CA PRO A 262 1.13 -33.96 -9.63
C PRO A 262 2.49 -33.77 -8.92
N THR A 263 3.18 -32.66 -9.14
CA THR A 263 4.52 -32.42 -8.61
C THR A 263 4.51 -32.52 -7.07
N PRO A 264 5.34 -33.38 -6.46
CA PRO A 264 5.35 -33.53 -5.03
C PRO A 264 6.03 -32.37 -4.33
N GLY A 265 5.48 -31.96 -3.18
CA GLY A 265 6.00 -30.90 -2.34
C GLY A 265 5.22 -29.58 -2.44
N ALA A 266 5.13 -28.89 -1.31
CA ALA A 266 4.32 -27.66 -1.17
C ALA A 266 4.97 -26.44 -1.89
N ARG A 267 6.29 -26.50 -2.16
CA ARG A 267 7.07 -25.42 -2.80
C ARG A 267 7.68 -25.91 -4.11
N ARG A 268 6.92 -26.71 -4.85
CA ARG A 268 7.30 -27.21 -6.17
C ARG A 268 6.06 -27.30 -7.03
N LEU A 269 6.19 -26.86 -8.26
CA LEU A 269 5.16 -26.92 -9.28
C LEU A 269 5.78 -27.23 -10.64
N ALA A 270 4.96 -27.58 -11.61
CA ALA A 270 5.35 -27.79 -12.99
C ALA A 270 4.53 -26.90 -13.91
N GLN A 271 5.18 -25.91 -14.50
CA GLN A 271 4.63 -24.99 -15.49
C GLN A 271 5.65 -24.88 -16.63
N ASP A 272 5.20 -25.02 -17.85
CA ASP A 272 6.08 -24.99 -19.01
C ASP A 272 6.48 -23.57 -19.40
N SER A 273 5.61 -22.59 -19.18
CA SER A 273 5.91 -21.19 -19.44
C SER A 273 6.64 -20.51 -18.27
N ARG A 274 7.44 -19.50 -18.59
CA ARG A 274 8.07 -18.64 -17.58
C ARG A 274 7.06 -17.59 -17.09
N SER A 275 7.21 -17.19 -15.84
CA SER A 275 6.48 -16.06 -15.27
C SER A 275 7.45 -14.90 -15.01
N ALA A 276 6.96 -13.68 -15.17
CA ALA A 276 7.66 -12.45 -14.81
C ALA A 276 6.61 -11.36 -14.47
N TYR A 277 6.96 -10.50 -13.56
CA TYR A 277 6.18 -9.34 -13.20
C TYR A 277 7.10 -8.14 -13.01
N GLU A 278 6.81 -7.06 -13.72
CA GLU A 278 7.51 -5.78 -13.62
C GLU A 278 6.49 -4.69 -13.35
N LEU A 279 6.79 -3.82 -12.40
CA LEU A 279 5.99 -2.65 -12.06
C LEU A 279 6.92 -1.47 -11.80
N THR A 280 6.71 -0.39 -12.53
CA THR A 280 7.24 0.93 -12.18
C THR A 280 6.05 1.83 -11.85
N SER A 281 6.07 2.44 -10.67
CA SER A 281 5.02 3.36 -10.20
C SER A 281 5.64 4.66 -9.73
N GLU A 282 5.19 5.77 -10.29
CA GLU A 282 5.64 7.12 -9.96
C GLU A 282 4.45 7.95 -9.49
N MET A 283 4.64 8.72 -8.43
CA MET A 283 3.66 9.68 -7.95
C MET A 283 4.31 11.00 -7.59
N TYR A 284 3.74 12.07 -8.08
CA TYR A 284 4.10 13.44 -7.72
C TYR A 284 2.89 14.12 -7.10
N SER A 285 3.09 14.83 -6.00
CA SER A 285 2.00 15.53 -5.30
C SER A 285 2.41 16.92 -4.84
N ALA A 286 1.42 17.81 -4.78
CA ALA A 286 1.54 19.14 -4.20
C ALA A 286 0.32 19.41 -3.34
N THR A 287 0.53 19.69 -2.06
CA THR A 287 -0.50 20.13 -1.12
C THR A 287 -0.21 21.55 -0.68
N VAL A 288 -1.21 22.42 -0.79
CA VAL A 288 -1.15 23.81 -0.30
C VAL A 288 -2.26 23.98 0.72
N GLU A 289 -1.89 24.40 1.92
CA GLU A 289 -2.81 24.72 3.01
C GLU A 289 -2.70 26.21 3.30
N TRP A 290 -3.83 26.92 3.27
CA TRP A 290 -3.94 28.33 3.57
C TRP A 290 -4.93 28.53 4.70
N ASP A 291 -4.39 28.87 5.88
CA ASP A 291 -5.17 29.10 7.08
C ASP A 291 -5.73 30.50 7.09
N LEU A 292 -7.06 30.59 7.08
CA LEU A 292 -7.82 31.81 7.23
C LEU A 292 -8.52 31.82 8.60
N PRO A 293 -8.93 32.98 9.12
CA PRO A 293 -9.51 33.04 10.45
C PRO A 293 -10.76 32.17 10.67
N ALA A 294 -11.53 31.89 9.61
CA ALA A 294 -12.78 31.14 9.71
C ALA A 294 -12.71 29.72 9.13
N PHE A 295 -11.77 29.46 8.24
CA PHE A 295 -11.59 28.17 7.57
C PHE A 295 -10.21 28.05 6.94
N THR A 296 -9.75 26.82 6.75
CA THR A 296 -8.56 26.49 5.96
C THR A 296 -8.96 26.14 4.54
N VAL A 297 -8.24 26.66 3.55
CA VAL A 297 -8.30 26.24 2.16
C VAL A 297 -7.19 25.24 1.92
N LYS A 298 -7.53 24.00 1.55
CA LYS A 298 -6.56 22.97 1.24
C LYS A 298 -6.72 22.55 -0.22
N SER A 299 -5.62 22.60 -0.98
CA SER A 299 -5.54 22.13 -2.36
C SER A 299 -4.58 20.94 -2.44
N ILE A 300 -5.01 19.84 -3.05
CA ILE A 300 -4.17 18.66 -3.28
C ILE A 300 -4.19 18.37 -4.78
N THR A 301 -3.02 18.41 -5.41
CA THR A 301 -2.81 18.06 -6.81
C THR A 301 -1.93 16.84 -6.89
N SER A 302 -2.24 15.86 -7.71
CA SER A 302 -1.34 14.73 -7.97
C SER A 302 -1.30 14.31 -9.43
N TYR A 303 -0.17 13.76 -9.81
CA TYR A 303 0.05 13.02 -11.04
C TYR A 303 0.64 11.66 -10.68
N GLN A 304 0.09 10.59 -11.24
CA GLN A 304 0.51 9.21 -11.04
C GLN A 304 0.75 8.56 -12.40
N SER A 305 1.77 7.73 -12.49
CA SER A 305 2.08 6.91 -13.68
C SER A 305 2.48 5.51 -13.23
N ASP A 306 1.79 4.50 -13.74
CA ASP A 306 2.06 3.09 -13.47
C ASP A 306 2.30 2.38 -14.80
N ASP A 307 3.46 1.72 -14.93
CA ASP A 307 3.84 0.87 -16.07
C ASP A 307 3.97 -0.56 -15.56
N ILE A 308 3.19 -1.47 -16.13
CA ILE A 308 3.07 -2.84 -15.65
C ILE A 308 3.26 -3.81 -16.81
N ARG A 309 4.08 -4.83 -16.57
CA ARG A 309 4.28 -5.95 -17.47
C ARG A 309 4.10 -7.26 -16.75
N VAL A 310 3.24 -8.12 -17.27
CA VAL A 310 2.96 -9.43 -16.68
C VAL A 310 3.13 -10.50 -17.73
N LEU A 311 4.04 -11.43 -17.49
CA LEU A 311 4.14 -12.68 -18.21
C LEU A 311 3.74 -13.81 -17.27
N ARG A 312 2.83 -14.68 -17.67
CA ARG A 312 2.36 -15.78 -16.82
C ARG A 312 1.89 -16.98 -17.60
N ASP A 313 2.10 -18.12 -17.01
CA ASP A 313 1.45 -19.37 -17.38
C ASP A 313 -0.04 -19.31 -16.97
N ASN A 314 -0.94 -19.35 -17.96
CA ASN A 314 -2.36 -19.13 -17.67
C ASN A 314 -3.07 -20.43 -17.25
N ASP A 315 -2.70 -21.56 -17.79
CA ASP A 315 -3.26 -22.87 -17.44
C ASP A 315 -2.58 -23.52 -16.22
N ARG A 316 -1.39 -23.00 -15.84
CA ARG A 316 -0.68 -23.34 -14.59
C ARG A 316 -0.25 -24.79 -14.53
N HIS A 317 0.09 -25.38 -15.66
CA HIS A 317 0.62 -26.73 -15.69
C HIS A 317 1.60 -26.95 -16.85
N ASP A 318 2.32 -28.06 -16.78
CA ASP A 318 3.14 -28.59 -17.86
C ASP A 318 2.42 -29.78 -18.47
N PRO A 319 2.03 -29.75 -19.75
CA PRO A 319 1.26 -30.81 -20.42
C PRO A 319 1.98 -32.15 -20.40
N THR A 320 3.31 -32.17 -20.25
CA THR A 320 4.07 -33.43 -20.15
C THR A 320 3.83 -34.16 -18.82
N THR A 321 3.32 -33.48 -17.81
CA THR A 321 3.07 -33.99 -16.44
C THR A 321 1.65 -34.48 -16.24
N LEU A 322 0.70 -34.14 -17.15
CA LEU A 322 -0.71 -34.47 -17.02
C LEU A 322 -1.14 -35.54 -18.04
N PRO A 323 -2.27 -36.27 -17.77
CA PRO A 323 -2.86 -37.18 -18.75
C PRO A 323 -3.27 -36.45 -20.04
N PRO A 324 -3.26 -37.12 -21.19
CA PRO A 324 -3.44 -36.52 -22.52
C PRO A 324 -4.79 -35.85 -22.82
N PHE A 325 -5.65 -35.70 -21.86
CA PHE A 325 -6.90 -34.97 -21.96
C PHE A 325 -6.84 -33.48 -21.56
N PHE A 326 -5.68 -33.03 -21.02
CA PHE A 326 -5.43 -31.65 -20.60
C PHE A 326 -4.36 -31.02 -21.49
N LEU A 327 -4.61 -30.99 -22.78
CA LEU A 327 -3.58 -30.73 -23.78
C LEU A 327 -3.64 -29.30 -24.33
N LEU A 328 -4.29 -28.39 -23.64
CA LEU A 328 -4.29 -26.97 -24.01
C LEU A 328 -3.17 -26.27 -23.23
N GLN A 329 -2.17 -25.79 -23.93
CA GLN A 329 -1.20 -24.85 -23.37
C GLN A 329 -1.71 -23.43 -23.55
N SER A 330 -1.76 -22.66 -22.47
CA SER A 330 -2.20 -21.27 -22.52
C SER A 330 -1.27 -20.39 -21.70
N TYR A 331 -0.65 -19.41 -22.32
CA TYR A 331 0.13 -18.40 -21.63
C TYR A 331 -0.23 -17.01 -22.13
N PHE A 332 -0.04 -16.01 -21.26
CA PHE A 332 -0.06 -14.63 -21.68
C PHE A 332 1.33 -14.19 -22.11
N ASP A 333 1.46 -13.70 -23.33
CA ASP A 333 2.55 -12.82 -23.73
C ASP A 333 2.48 -11.55 -22.87
N PRO A 334 3.55 -10.77 -22.68
CA PRO A 334 3.50 -9.68 -21.72
C PRO A 334 2.21 -8.89 -21.83
N GLU A 335 1.35 -9.02 -20.81
CA GLU A 335 0.24 -8.10 -20.60
C GLU A 335 0.88 -6.79 -20.17
N THR A 336 0.66 -5.72 -20.93
CA THR A 336 1.08 -4.37 -20.55
C THR A 336 -0.15 -3.58 -20.12
N ASN A 337 0.01 -2.79 -19.08
CA ASN A 337 -1.02 -1.90 -18.59
C ASN A 337 -0.36 -0.62 -18.11
N ASP A 338 -0.36 0.39 -18.97
CA ASP A 338 0.19 1.70 -18.68
C ASP A 338 -0.97 2.59 -18.25
N GLN A 339 -0.92 3.10 -17.04
CA GLN A 339 -1.96 3.96 -16.48
C GLN A 339 -1.39 5.29 -16.05
N THR A 340 -2.01 6.38 -16.48
CA THR A 340 -1.75 7.71 -15.94
C THR A 340 -3.00 8.24 -15.25
N THR A 341 -2.82 8.93 -14.13
CA THR A 341 -3.93 9.53 -13.37
C THR A 341 -3.53 10.91 -12.87
N THR A 342 -4.36 11.89 -13.16
CA THR A 342 -4.26 13.23 -12.58
C THR A 342 -5.43 13.46 -11.64
N THR A 343 -5.16 13.97 -10.44
CA THR A 343 -6.21 14.37 -9.51
C THR A 343 -6.02 15.80 -9.02
N GLN A 344 -7.15 16.47 -8.79
CA GLN A 344 -7.20 17.78 -8.14
C GLN A 344 -8.31 17.78 -7.10
N GLU A 345 -7.97 18.14 -5.89
CA GLU A 345 -8.93 18.27 -4.80
C GLU A 345 -8.81 19.65 -4.16
N PHE A 346 -9.95 20.30 -3.90
CA PHE A 346 -10.05 21.51 -3.09
C PHE A 346 -10.98 21.28 -1.93
N ASN A 347 -10.50 21.58 -0.72
CA ASN A 347 -11.27 21.51 0.50
C ASN A 347 -11.34 22.87 1.17
N LEU A 348 -12.50 23.17 1.73
CA LEU A 348 -12.74 24.23 2.71
C LEU A 348 -13.07 23.53 4.03
N ILE A 349 -12.27 23.79 5.07
CA ILE A 349 -12.37 23.11 6.36
C ILE A 349 -12.55 24.17 7.45
N SER A 350 -13.59 24.09 8.26
CA SER A 350 -13.81 25.04 9.36
C SER A 350 -12.61 25.02 10.32
N SER A 351 -12.06 26.21 10.63
CA SER A 351 -11.01 26.37 11.65
C SER A 351 -11.57 26.37 13.06
N GLU A 352 -12.80 26.90 13.20
CA GLU A 352 -13.58 26.90 14.44
C GLU A 352 -15.02 26.50 14.11
N PRO A 353 -15.75 25.90 15.08
CA PRO A 353 -17.14 25.56 14.86
C PRO A 353 -17.98 26.81 14.50
N ALA A 354 -18.58 26.80 13.32
CA ALA A 354 -19.48 27.89 12.92
C ALA A 354 -20.63 28.03 13.93
N PHE A 355 -20.91 29.26 14.32
CA PHE A 355 -21.88 29.58 15.40
C PHE A 355 -21.56 28.90 16.73
N GLY A 356 -20.28 28.51 16.97
CA GLY A 356 -19.82 27.81 18.15
C GLY A 356 -20.29 26.35 18.27
N LYS A 357 -20.84 25.74 17.20
CA LYS A 357 -21.47 24.40 17.25
C LYS A 357 -21.33 23.56 16.01
N LEU A 358 -21.06 24.14 14.86
CA LEU A 358 -21.03 23.42 13.58
C LEU A 358 -19.63 23.35 13.02
N ASP A 359 -19.04 22.18 13.09
CA ASP A 359 -17.85 21.84 12.31
C ASP A 359 -18.25 21.39 10.92
N TRP A 360 -17.51 21.81 9.89
CA TRP A 360 -17.86 21.48 8.53
C TRP A 360 -16.64 21.35 7.61
N VAL A 361 -16.79 20.52 6.60
CA VAL A 361 -15.91 20.42 5.45
C VAL A 361 -16.73 20.44 4.18
N ALA A 362 -16.26 21.14 3.15
CA ALA A 362 -16.83 21.13 1.80
C ALA A 362 -15.70 21.04 0.79
N GLY A 363 -15.92 20.31 -0.30
CA GLY A 363 -14.87 20.12 -1.28
C GLY A 363 -15.36 19.80 -2.67
N VAL A 364 -14.40 19.92 -3.61
CA VAL A 364 -14.56 19.52 -5.01
C VAL A 364 -13.39 18.62 -5.36
N PHE A 365 -13.68 17.51 -5.99
CA PHE A 365 -12.69 16.54 -6.46
C PHE A 365 -12.83 16.33 -7.96
N TYR A 366 -11.69 16.34 -8.67
CA TYR A 366 -11.57 16.02 -10.08
C TYR A 366 -10.55 14.89 -10.25
N LEU A 367 -10.83 13.97 -11.17
CA LEU A 367 -9.96 12.88 -11.55
C LEU A 367 -10.03 12.71 -13.07
N ASP A 368 -8.88 12.52 -13.68
CA ASP A 368 -8.70 12.09 -15.05
C ASP A 368 -7.74 10.91 -15.09
N THR A 369 -8.16 9.80 -15.70
CA THR A 369 -7.38 8.57 -15.81
C THR A 369 -7.41 8.05 -17.22
N GLU A 370 -6.24 7.82 -17.79
CA GLU A 370 -6.02 7.15 -19.07
C GLU A 370 -5.34 5.80 -18.81
N VAL A 371 -5.79 4.75 -19.48
CA VAL A 371 -5.20 3.41 -19.38
C VAL A 371 -4.94 2.87 -20.77
N ASP A 372 -3.74 2.35 -21.04
CA ASP A 372 -3.39 1.65 -22.28
C ASP A 372 -3.09 0.18 -21.95
N ILE A 373 -3.95 -0.72 -22.43
CA ILE A 373 -3.85 -2.14 -22.12
C ILE A 373 -3.63 -2.91 -23.40
N ALA A 374 -2.60 -3.75 -23.40
CA ALA A 374 -2.39 -4.76 -24.41
C ALA A 374 -2.30 -6.15 -23.76
N ILE A 375 -3.17 -7.05 -24.17
CA ILE A 375 -3.20 -8.43 -23.72
C ILE A 375 -3.08 -9.32 -24.94
N THR A 376 -2.12 -10.23 -24.94
CA THR A 376 -1.99 -11.28 -25.92
C THR A 376 -2.01 -12.64 -25.22
N GLU A 377 -3.06 -13.41 -25.42
CA GLU A 377 -3.11 -14.79 -24.98
C GLU A 377 -2.80 -15.71 -26.14
N ARG A 378 -1.89 -16.67 -25.93
CA ARG A 378 -1.54 -17.70 -26.90
C ARG A 378 -1.97 -19.06 -26.40
N LEU A 379 -2.48 -19.85 -27.30
CA LEU A 379 -2.95 -21.19 -27.05
C LEU A 379 -2.22 -22.14 -27.99
N ASP A 380 -1.42 -23.08 -27.47
CA ASP A 380 -0.77 -24.14 -28.24
C ASP A 380 -1.65 -25.41 -28.24
N PHE A 381 -2.15 -25.77 -29.40
CA PHE A 381 -2.88 -27.01 -29.62
C PHE A 381 -2.01 -28.11 -30.24
N GLY A 382 -0.79 -27.79 -30.64
CA GLY A 382 0.12 -28.69 -31.32
C GLY A 382 0.95 -29.57 -30.39
N PHE A 383 1.09 -29.18 -29.12
CA PHE A 383 1.87 -29.87 -28.08
C PHE A 383 3.35 -30.06 -28.39
N ASP A 384 3.90 -29.26 -29.26
CA ASP A 384 5.31 -29.37 -29.63
C ASP A 384 6.24 -28.36 -28.88
N GLY A 385 5.63 -27.46 -28.07
CA GLY A 385 6.33 -26.44 -27.31
C GLY A 385 6.93 -25.33 -28.17
N THR A 386 6.60 -25.29 -29.45
CA THR A 386 6.99 -24.22 -30.35
C THR A 386 5.76 -23.40 -30.74
N PHE A 387 5.82 -22.11 -30.42
CA PHE A 387 4.79 -21.17 -30.83
C PHE A 387 5.21 -20.54 -32.16
N ASP A 388 4.52 -20.86 -33.22
CA ASP A 388 4.64 -20.11 -34.44
C ASP A 388 3.96 -18.72 -34.27
N PRO A 389 4.54 -17.64 -34.79
CA PRO A 389 3.92 -16.33 -34.67
C PRO A 389 2.56 -16.34 -35.37
N PHE A 390 1.51 -16.11 -34.58
CA PHE A 390 0.13 -16.06 -35.01
C PHE A 390 -0.06 -15.01 -36.10
N THR A 391 -0.58 -15.42 -37.25
CA THR A 391 -1.03 -14.52 -38.31
C THR A 391 -2.55 -14.53 -38.39
N VAL A 392 -3.17 -13.42 -38.84
CA VAL A 392 -4.63 -13.29 -39.03
C VAL A 392 -5.16 -14.35 -39.99
N GLU A 393 -4.32 -14.94 -40.82
CA GLU A 393 -4.65 -16.00 -41.77
C GLU A 393 -4.81 -17.38 -41.08
N ASP A 394 -4.21 -17.56 -39.92
CA ASP A 394 -4.27 -18.84 -39.14
C ASP A 394 -5.64 -19.06 -38.49
N ILE A 395 -6.44 -18.00 -38.32
CA ILE A 395 -7.82 -18.07 -37.78
C ILE A 395 -8.78 -18.88 -38.70
N VAL A 396 -8.46 -18.98 -40.00
CA VAL A 396 -9.38 -19.51 -41.00
C VAL A 396 -9.13 -20.98 -41.35
N THR A 397 -7.98 -21.53 -41.00
CA THR A 397 -7.60 -22.91 -41.29
C THR A 397 -7.56 -23.74 -40.01
N PHE A 398 -8.59 -24.53 -39.74
CA PHE A 398 -8.59 -25.58 -38.72
C PHE A 398 -7.54 -26.66 -39.06
N GLY A 399 -6.26 -26.37 -38.77
CA GLY A 399 -5.15 -27.30 -38.72
C GLY A 399 -4.62 -27.36 -37.27
N PRO A 400 -3.58 -28.15 -36.96
CA PRO A 400 -2.90 -28.08 -35.67
C PRO A 400 -2.13 -26.75 -35.61
N ALA A 401 -2.88 -25.70 -35.39
CA ALA A 401 -2.39 -24.32 -35.40
C ALA A 401 -2.61 -23.73 -34.03
N ASP A 402 -1.61 -22.98 -33.61
CA ASP A 402 -1.69 -22.13 -32.44
C ASP A 402 -2.86 -21.19 -32.60
N ALA A 403 -3.58 -20.97 -31.52
CA ALA A 403 -4.68 -20.03 -31.47
C ALA A 403 -4.40 -18.98 -30.37
N GLY A 404 -5.26 -18.00 -30.25
CA GLY A 404 -5.15 -17.01 -29.20
C GLY A 404 -6.07 -15.82 -29.45
N PHE A 405 -5.96 -14.85 -28.59
CA PHE A 405 -6.60 -13.57 -28.83
C PHE A 405 -5.67 -12.40 -28.49
N ILE A 406 -5.87 -11.30 -29.16
CA ILE A 406 -5.21 -10.02 -28.88
C ILE A 406 -6.30 -9.04 -28.50
N SER A 407 -6.15 -8.40 -27.36
CA SER A 407 -7.03 -7.33 -26.90
C SER A 407 -6.21 -6.08 -26.61
N ASN A 408 -6.49 -5.03 -27.35
CA ASN A 408 -5.91 -3.71 -27.10
C ASN A 408 -7.05 -2.75 -26.75
N SER A 409 -6.94 -2.05 -25.64
CA SER A 409 -7.96 -1.10 -25.22
C SER A 409 -7.33 0.13 -24.57
N LYS A 410 -7.95 1.28 -24.80
CA LYS A 410 -7.53 2.58 -24.24
C LYS A 410 -8.72 3.24 -23.55
N PRO A 411 -9.17 2.70 -22.41
CA PRO A 411 -10.24 3.34 -21.66
C PRO A 411 -9.75 4.64 -21.00
N GLU A 412 -10.59 5.66 -21.07
CA GLU A 412 -10.43 6.92 -20.36
C GLU A 412 -11.54 7.07 -19.35
N ARG A 413 -11.26 7.68 -18.24
CA ARG A 413 -12.24 7.98 -17.20
C ARG A 413 -12.02 9.37 -16.64
N GLU A 414 -13.03 10.19 -16.76
CA GLU A 414 -13.09 11.52 -16.15
C GLU A 414 -14.19 11.53 -15.07
N SER A 415 -13.92 12.13 -13.94
CA SER A 415 -14.87 12.23 -12.83
C SER A 415 -14.73 13.56 -12.11
N MET A 416 -15.88 14.17 -11.81
CA MET A 416 -15.95 15.38 -10.98
C MET A 416 -17.03 15.19 -9.92
N SER A 417 -16.70 15.54 -8.68
CA SER A 417 -17.66 15.46 -7.56
C SER A 417 -17.56 16.68 -6.65
N VAL A 418 -18.69 17.01 -6.03
CA VAL A 418 -18.80 18.03 -4.98
C VAL A 418 -19.34 17.32 -3.74
N TYR A 419 -18.79 17.63 -2.58
CA TYR A 419 -19.19 16.98 -1.33
C TYR A 419 -19.15 17.98 -0.16
N GLY A 420 -19.79 17.60 0.93
CA GLY A 420 -19.74 18.34 2.17
C GLY A 420 -20.28 17.50 3.32
N GLN A 421 -19.72 17.72 4.49
CA GLN A 421 -20.14 17.12 5.76
C GLN A 421 -20.13 18.18 6.85
N GLY A 422 -21.03 18.03 7.80
CA GLY A 422 -21.06 18.89 8.98
C GLY A 422 -21.42 18.10 10.23
N THR A 423 -20.76 18.40 11.34
CA THR A 423 -21.01 17.84 12.66
C THR A 423 -21.54 18.93 13.56
N LEU A 424 -22.77 18.78 14.06
CA LEU A 424 -23.43 19.76 14.92
C LEU A 424 -23.44 19.29 16.37
N ALA A 425 -22.77 20.02 17.25
CA ALA A 425 -22.89 19.83 18.69
C ALA A 425 -24.28 20.30 19.19
N LEU A 426 -25.12 19.37 19.65
CA LEU A 426 -26.48 19.66 20.13
C LEU A 426 -26.52 20.15 21.59
N THR A 427 -25.52 19.75 22.36
CA THR A 427 -25.38 20.16 23.79
C THR A 427 -23.93 20.55 24.04
N ASP A 428 -23.72 21.46 24.97
CA ASP A 428 -22.38 21.82 25.47
C ASP A 428 -21.82 20.70 26.34
#